data_32c7c9087c3dd9d20041799abe6493d8
#
_entry.id   32c7c9087c3dd9d20041799abe6493d8
#
_cell.length_a   1.000
_cell.length_b   1.000
_cell.length_c   1.000
_cell.angle_alpha   90.00
_cell.angle_beta   90.00
_cell.angle_gamma   90.00
#
_symmetry.space_group_name_H-M   'P 1'
#
loop_
_entity.id
_entity.type
_entity.pdbx_description
1 polymer ?
#
loop_
_entity_poly.entity_id
_entity_poly.type
_entity_poly.pdbx_seq_one_letter_code
_entity_poly.pdbx_strand_id
1 'polypeptide(L)' 'MLKKKFVIIGAILLLSTSGAMAQKVSPAARAVLGACKPDIAHFCSQVPPGQGRIKACMKEHLPELSEPCKEAMFQAWLKQ' A
#
# COMPACT_ATOMS: atom_id res chain seq x y z
N MET A 1 32.22 -38.99 -12.84
CA MET A 1 31.86 -38.54 -12.68
C MET A 1 31.24 -37.78 -12.53
N LEU A 2 31.00 -37.35 -12.54
CA LEU A 2 30.57 -36.54 -12.37
C LEU A 2 29.67 -36.17 -12.17
N LYS A 3 29.22 -35.90 -12.18
CA LYS A 3 28.40 -35.55 -12.00
C LYS A 3 28.01 -35.03 -11.21
N LYS A 4 27.86 -34.47 -10.68
CA LYS A 4 27.65 -33.95 -9.83
C LYS A 4 27.39 -32.87 -9.89
N LYS A 5 27.39 -32.17 -10.12
CA LYS A 5 27.34 -31.08 -10.32
C LYS A 5 26.13 -30.58 -10.42
N PHE A 6 25.41 -30.55 -10.76
CA PHE A 6 24.29 -30.10 -11.03
C PHE A 6 23.47 -29.80 -9.94
N VAL A 7 23.46 -30.14 -9.16
CA VAL A 7 22.72 -30.01 -8.10
C VAL A 7 22.48 -28.73 -7.60
N ILE A 8 23.21 -27.95 -7.61
CA ILE A 8 23.05 -26.75 -7.09
C ILE A 8 22.02 -25.88 -7.46
N ILE A 9 21.66 -25.88 -8.51
CA ILE A 9 20.69 -25.10 -8.97
C ILE A 9 19.52 -24.79 -8.22
N GLY A 10 18.85 -25.60 -7.72
CA GLY A 10 17.60 -25.33 -7.11
C GLY A 10 17.51 -24.24 -6.14
N ALA A 11 18.48 -23.94 -5.48
CA ALA A 11 18.37 -22.97 -4.46
C ALA A 11 17.94 -21.63 -4.85
N ILE A 12 18.21 -21.24 -5.95
CA ILE A 12 17.83 -19.98 -6.36
C ILE A 12 16.46 -19.57 -6.32
N LEU A 13 15.60 -20.33 -6.67
CA LEU A 13 14.27 -19.95 -6.70
C LEU A 13 13.73 -19.31 -5.53
N LEU A 14 14.05 -19.66 -4.42
CA LEU A 14 13.48 -19.13 -3.27
C LEU A 14 13.40 -17.67 -3.19
N LEU A 15 14.31 -17.00 -3.63
CA LEU A 15 14.29 -15.62 -3.53
C LEU A 15 13.12 -14.93 -4.06
N SER A 16 12.62 -15.36 -5.10
CA SER A 16 11.56 -14.64 -5.71
C SER A 16 10.34 -14.47 -4.85
N THR A 17 10.12 -15.31 -3.96
CA THR A 17 8.89 -15.19 -3.23
C THR A 17 8.85 -14.06 -2.26
N SER A 18 9.93 -13.62 -1.75
CA SER A 18 9.84 -12.62 -0.74
C SER A 18 9.31 -11.33 -1.27
N GLY A 19 9.50 -11.03 -2.48
CA GLY A 19 9.00 -9.78 -3.00
C GLY A 19 7.50 -9.68 -3.00
N ALA A 20 6.84 -10.76 -3.13
CA ALA A 20 5.41 -10.73 -3.22
C ALA A 20 4.74 -10.18 -2.00
N MET A 21 5.34 -10.33 -0.86
CA MET A 21 4.71 -9.85 0.33
C MET A 21 4.65 -8.36 0.39
N ALA A 22 5.55 -7.70 -0.21
CA ALA A 22 5.56 -6.27 -0.14
C ALA A 22 4.54 -5.62 -1.02
N GLN A 23 3.86 -6.39 -1.81
CA GLN A 23 2.90 -5.82 -2.70
C GLN A 23 1.53 -5.61 -2.15
N LYS A 24 1.34 -5.74 -0.90
CA LYS A 24 0.05 -5.56 -0.34
C LYS A 24 -0.56 -4.21 -0.59
N VAL A 25 0.24 -3.18 -0.63
CA VAL A 25 -0.27 -1.85 -0.85
C VAL A 25 0.02 -1.43 -2.28
N SER A 26 -1.00 -1.12 -3.03
CA SER A 26 -0.81 -0.74 -4.42
C SER A 26 -0.15 0.61 -4.54
N PRO A 27 0.45 0.92 -5.67
CA PRO A 27 1.05 2.23 -5.86
C PRO A 27 0.05 3.36 -5.68
N ALA A 28 -1.19 3.16 -6.11
CA ALA A 28 -2.20 4.18 -5.95
C ALA A 28 -2.51 4.41 -4.47
N ALA A 29 -2.59 3.35 -3.70
CA ALA A 29 -2.85 3.47 -2.27
C ALA A 29 -1.68 4.17 -1.58
N ARG A 30 -0.46 3.90 -2.01
CA ARG A 30 0.67 4.57 -1.42
C ARG A 30 0.66 6.06 -1.73
N ALA A 31 0.24 6.44 -2.92
CA ALA A 31 0.15 7.84 -3.26
C ALA A 31 -0.87 8.53 -2.38
N VAL A 32 -1.99 7.88 -2.12
CA VAL A 32 -3.00 8.43 -1.24
C VAL A 32 -2.43 8.61 0.15
N LEU A 33 -1.78 7.58 0.68
CA LEU A 33 -1.25 7.67 2.03
C LEU A 33 -0.22 8.78 2.14
N GLY A 34 0.59 8.97 1.12
CA GLY A 34 1.57 10.05 1.14
C GLY A 34 0.92 11.42 1.08
N ALA A 35 -0.01 11.62 0.16
CA ALA A 35 -0.65 12.91 0.01
C ALA A 35 -1.55 13.24 1.19
N CYS A 36 -2.11 12.22 1.82
CA CYS A 36 -3.04 12.43 2.92
C CYS A 36 -2.42 12.32 4.29
N LYS A 37 -1.12 12.19 4.37
CA LYS A 37 -0.49 11.99 5.66
C LYS A 37 -0.87 13.02 6.70
N PRO A 38 -0.83 14.31 6.40
CA PRO A 38 -1.24 15.29 7.41
C PRO A 38 -2.71 15.18 7.77
N ASP A 39 -3.55 14.86 6.80
CA ASP A 39 -4.97 14.75 7.05
C ASP A 39 -5.27 13.52 7.91
N ILE A 40 -4.58 12.43 7.66
CA ILE A 40 -4.76 11.25 8.46
C ILE A 40 -4.36 11.54 9.90
N ALA A 41 -3.27 12.25 10.09
CA ALA A 41 -2.84 12.59 11.43
C ALA A 41 -3.82 13.49 12.11
N HIS A 42 -4.49 14.34 11.37
CA HIS A 42 -5.43 15.27 11.94
C HIS A 42 -6.80 14.66 12.21
N PHE A 43 -7.36 13.98 11.26
CA PHE A 43 -8.72 13.45 11.40
C PHE A 43 -8.81 12.00 11.81
N CYS A 44 -7.81 11.23 11.50
CA CYS A 44 -7.86 9.78 11.69
C CYS A 44 -6.79 9.21 12.61
N SER A 45 -6.20 10.05 13.44
CA SER A 45 -5.11 9.58 14.29
C SER A 45 -5.52 8.50 15.26
N GLN A 46 -6.79 8.43 15.61
CA GLN A 46 -7.25 7.44 16.57
C GLN A 46 -7.72 6.17 15.87
N VAL A 47 -7.66 6.12 14.57
CA VAL A 47 -8.15 4.98 13.82
C VAL A 47 -7.03 3.99 13.57
N PRO A 48 -7.15 2.77 14.02
CA PRO A 48 -6.09 1.79 13.77
C PRO A 48 -6.04 1.43 12.30
N PRO A 49 -4.86 1.22 11.75
CA PRO A 49 -4.74 0.90 10.34
C PRO A 49 -5.27 -0.48 10.03
N GLY A 50 -5.55 -0.71 8.78
CA GLY A 50 -5.97 -2.03 8.32
C GLY A 50 -7.45 -2.11 8.01
N GLN A 51 -7.78 -3.06 7.19
CA GLN A 51 -9.15 -3.34 6.83
C GLN A 51 -9.95 -2.17 6.31
N GLY A 52 -9.28 -1.23 5.69
CA GLY A 52 -9.97 -0.09 5.11
C GLY A 52 -10.45 0.94 6.10
N ARG A 53 -10.03 0.85 7.35
CA ARG A 53 -10.50 1.78 8.37
C ARG A 53 -10.05 3.21 8.12
N ILE A 54 -8.82 3.40 7.70
CA ILE A 54 -8.32 4.73 7.42
C ILE A 54 -9.07 5.29 6.19
N LYS A 55 -9.28 4.46 5.20
CA LYS A 55 -10.00 4.88 4.01
C LYS A 55 -11.41 5.33 4.38
N ALA A 56 -12.08 4.58 5.22
CA ALA A 56 -13.43 4.94 5.64
C ALA A 56 -13.43 6.26 6.42
N CYS A 57 -12.46 6.43 7.29
CA CYS A 57 -12.35 7.65 8.06
C CYS A 57 -12.17 8.86 7.13
N MET A 58 -11.30 8.72 6.16
CA MET A 58 -11.05 9.81 5.24
C MET A 58 -12.26 10.11 4.38
N LYS A 59 -13.03 9.12 4.01
CA LYS A 59 -14.22 9.38 3.25
C LYS A 59 -15.23 10.15 4.07
N GLU A 60 -15.30 9.90 5.35
CA GLU A 60 -16.21 10.63 6.19
C GLU A 60 -15.81 12.09 6.34
N HIS A 61 -14.54 12.37 6.22
CA HIS A 61 -14.05 13.73 6.35
C HIS A 61 -13.73 14.37 5.01
N LEU A 62 -14.22 13.79 3.95
CA LEU A 62 -13.88 14.22 2.61
C LEU A 62 -13.94 15.74 2.40
N PRO A 63 -14.97 16.42 2.80
CA PRO A 63 -15.02 17.87 2.54
C PRO A 63 -13.93 18.65 3.25
N GLU A 64 -13.39 18.09 4.31
CA GLU A 64 -12.41 18.79 5.10
C GLU A 64 -10.96 18.46 4.75
N LEU A 65 -10.76 17.54 3.86
CA LEU A 65 -9.41 17.13 3.52
C LEU A 65 -8.71 18.17 2.66
N SER A 66 -7.38 18.15 2.69
CA SER A 66 -6.62 19.07 1.88
C SER A 66 -6.80 18.73 0.41
N GLU A 67 -6.56 19.68 -0.45
CA GLU A 67 -6.72 19.46 -1.88
C GLU A 67 -5.83 18.33 -2.41
N PRO A 68 -4.55 18.26 -2.06
CA PRO A 68 -3.74 17.17 -2.56
C PRO A 68 -4.27 15.82 -2.12
N CYS A 69 -4.82 15.74 -0.91
CA CYS A 69 -5.36 14.50 -0.41
C CYS A 69 -6.62 14.12 -1.17
N LYS A 70 -7.52 15.07 -1.39
CA LYS A 70 -8.74 14.79 -2.12
C LYS A 70 -8.43 14.35 -3.54
N GLU A 71 -7.49 14.99 -4.17
CA GLU A 71 -7.12 14.65 -5.52
C GLU A 71 -6.57 13.23 -5.58
N ALA A 72 -5.69 12.88 -4.67
CA ALA A 72 -5.11 11.55 -4.66
C ALA A 72 -6.18 10.49 -4.42
N MET A 73 -7.13 10.75 -3.53
CA MET A 73 -8.19 9.81 -3.26
C MET A 73 -9.08 9.65 -4.49
N PHE A 74 -9.37 10.73 -5.16
CA PHE A 74 -10.22 10.67 -6.33
C PHE A 74 -9.54 9.82 -7.40
N GLN A 75 -8.25 10.03 -7.62
CA GLN A 75 -7.54 9.25 -8.62
C GLN A 75 -7.47 7.78 -8.26
N ALA A 76 -7.27 7.47 -7.03
CA ALA A 76 -7.05 6.09 -6.63
C ALA A 76 -8.31 5.32 -6.28
N TRP A 77 -9.19 5.94 -5.57
CA TRP A 77 -10.32 5.21 -5.00
C TRP A 77 -11.69 5.66 -5.48
N LEU A 78 -11.87 6.92 -5.64
CA LEU A 78 -13.20 7.43 -5.91
C LEU A 78 -13.63 7.38 -7.35
N LYS A 79 -12.69 7.41 -8.24
CA LYS A 79 -13.05 7.40 -9.63
C LYS A 79 -13.26 6.02 -10.20
N GLN A 80 -12.98 4.99 -9.48
CA GLN A 80 -13.15 3.64 -10.00
C GLN A 80 -14.61 3.28 -10.22
#